data_9face7b8a0f7fcc234828e22d900cf10
#
_entry.id   9face7b8a0f7fcc234828e22d900cf10
#
_cell.length_a   1.000
_cell.length_b   1.000
_cell.length_c   1.000
_cell.angle_alpha   90.00
_cell.angle_beta   90.00
_cell.angle_gamma   90.00
#
_symmetry.space_group_name_H-M   'P 1'
#
loop_
_entity.id
_entity.type
_entity.pdbx_description
1 polymer ?
#
loop_
_entity_poly.entity_id
_entity_poly.type
_entity_poly.pdbx_seq_one_letter_code
_entity_poly.pdbx_strand_id
1 'polypeptide(L)'
;LTLMNEVQKYMREKTRLGIPVFTLTESLHGSVHDGSTIFPQAIALGSTFNPILAYEMTSAIAKELSAQGITQSLTPVIDVCRDLRWGRVEECFGEDPFLVSRMGVSQVRGYLDNQVSPMIKHFGAHGTPQGGLNLASVSCGQRELLSIYLKTFETVVKEAKPWAVMSS
;
A
#
# COMPACT_ATOMS: atom_id res chain seq x y z
N LEU A 1 21.50 6.42 -4.07
CA LEU A 1 21.25 6.91 -5.43
C LEU A 1 22.33 6.49 -6.44
N THR A 2 23.61 6.65 -6.16
CA THR A 2 24.69 6.31 -7.12
C THR A 2 24.62 4.87 -7.60
N LEU A 3 24.58 3.89 -6.69
CA LEU A 3 24.46 2.48 -7.05
C LEU A 3 23.19 2.20 -7.87
N MET A 4 22.06 2.79 -7.49
CA MET A 4 20.79 2.59 -8.20
C MET A 4 20.88 3.13 -9.63
N ASN A 5 21.50 4.30 -9.82
CA ASN A 5 21.69 4.86 -11.15
C ASN A 5 22.62 3.99 -12.01
N GLU A 6 23.64 3.38 -11.43
CA GLU A 6 24.51 2.43 -12.12
C GLU A 6 23.76 1.17 -12.54
N VAL A 7 22.91 0.61 -11.66
CA VAL A 7 22.05 -0.53 -11.99
C VAL A 7 21.10 -0.18 -13.14
N GLN A 8 20.42 0.96 -13.06
CA GLN A 8 19.52 1.41 -14.13
C GLN A 8 20.25 1.59 -15.47
N LYS A 9 21.45 2.17 -15.43
CA LYS A 9 22.30 2.33 -16.62
C LYS A 9 22.69 0.99 -17.21
N TYR A 10 23.15 0.06 -16.36
CA TYR A 10 23.51 -1.31 -16.80
C TYR A 10 22.32 -2.01 -17.44
N MET A 11 21.15 -1.96 -16.83
CA MET A 11 19.95 -2.60 -17.36
C MET A 11 19.55 -2.06 -18.71
N ARG A 12 19.62 -0.74 -18.89
CA ARG A 12 19.25 -0.07 -20.15
C ARG A 12 20.28 -0.30 -21.27
N GLU A 13 21.58 -0.30 -20.94
CA GLU A 13 22.65 -0.29 -21.94
C GLU A 13 23.26 -1.68 -22.19
N LYS A 14 23.21 -2.60 -21.21
CA LYS A 14 23.94 -3.85 -21.22
C LYS A 14 23.06 -5.11 -21.23
N THR A 15 21.74 -4.97 -21.14
CA THR A 15 20.82 -6.10 -21.22
C THR A 15 20.16 -6.19 -22.58
N ARG A 16 19.70 -7.39 -22.95
CA ARG A 16 19.11 -7.66 -24.26
C ARG A 16 17.89 -6.79 -24.60
N LEU A 17 17.07 -6.48 -23.61
CA LEU A 17 15.82 -5.73 -23.82
C LEU A 17 15.91 -4.26 -23.41
N GLY A 18 16.96 -3.85 -22.70
CA GLY A 18 17.10 -2.48 -22.22
C GLY A 18 16.02 -2.03 -21.25
N ILE A 19 15.36 -2.97 -20.58
CA ILE A 19 14.26 -2.66 -19.64
C ILE A 19 14.85 -2.27 -18.29
N PRO A 20 14.52 -1.06 -17.75
CA PRO A 20 14.95 -0.66 -16.41
C PRO A 20 14.32 -1.53 -15.32
N VAL A 21 14.92 -1.54 -14.12
CA VAL A 21 14.35 -2.24 -12.98
C VAL A 21 13.35 -1.36 -12.23
N PHE A 22 12.33 -1.99 -11.66
CA PHE A 22 11.52 -1.36 -10.63
C PHE A 22 12.27 -1.34 -9.30
N THR A 23 12.40 -0.15 -8.74
CA THR A 23 12.93 0.04 -7.39
C THR A 23 11.77 0.15 -6.44
N LEU A 24 11.63 -0.81 -5.54
CA LEU A 24 10.47 -0.89 -4.66
C LEU A 24 10.89 -0.91 -3.18
N THR A 25 10.01 -0.41 -2.33
CA THR A 25 10.16 -0.47 -0.87
C THR A 25 8.81 -0.53 -0.17
N GLU A 26 8.82 -0.93 1.10
CA GLU A 26 7.70 -0.68 2.00
C GLU A 26 7.73 0.79 2.42
N SER A 27 6.55 1.42 2.49
CA SER A 27 6.43 2.79 2.97
C SER A 27 5.08 3.07 3.62
N LEU A 28 4.58 2.12 4.41
CA LEU A 28 3.26 2.20 5.07
C LEU A 28 3.06 3.51 5.84
N HIS A 29 4.11 3.99 6.47
CA HIS A 29 4.10 5.22 7.27
C HIS A 29 5.39 6.04 7.10
N GLY A 30 6.00 5.97 5.93
CA GLY A 30 7.23 6.65 5.55
C GLY A 30 8.27 5.71 4.98
N SER A 31 9.26 6.26 4.29
CA SER A 31 10.42 5.51 3.84
C SER A 31 11.38 5.27 5.01
N VAL A 32 11.66 3.99 5.32
CA VAL A 32 12.55 3.64 6.45
C VAL A 32 14.02 3.73 6.00
N HIS A 33 14.44 4.95 5.62
CA HIS A 33 15.82 5.26 5.24
C HIS A 33 16.32 6.44 6.06
N ASP A 34 17.63 6.53 6.24
CA ASP A 34 18.26 7.64 6.94
C ASP A 34 17.85 9.00 6.34
N GLY A 35 17.36 9.88 7.19
CA GLY A 35 16.90 11.21 6.81
C GLY A 35 15.47 11.29 6.29
N SER A 36 14.74 10.18 6.20
CA SER A 36 13.33 10.19 5.83
C SER A 36 12.41 10.46 7.01
N THR A 37 11.23 11.01 6.72
CA THR A 37 10.20 11.28 7.72
C THR A 37 9.43 10.01 8.06
N ILE A 38 9.29 9.73 9.35
CA ILE A 38 8.43 8.65 9.85
C ILE A 38 7.12 9.26 10.33
N PHE A 39 6.03 8.76 9.79
CA PHE A 39 4.66 9.15 10.11
C PHE A 39 4.00 8.11 11.03
N PRO A 40 2.84 8.44 11.64
CA PRO A 40 2.05 7.45 12.37
C PRO A 40 1.62 6.27 11.49
N GLN A 41 1.45 5.09 12.10
CA GLN A 41 0.93 3.88 11.44
C GLN A 41 -0.48 4.07 10.88
N ALA A 42 -0.87 3.22 9.92
CA ALA A 42 -2.15 3.31 9.23
C ALA A 42 -3.36 3.27 10.17
N ILE A 43 -3.30 2.48 11.25
CA ILE A 43 -4.39 2.44 12.24
C ILE A 43 -4.59 3.78 12.95
N ALA A 44 -3.51 4.50 13.24
CA ALA A 44 -3.60 5.84 13.82
C ALA A 44 -4.13 6.85 12.80
N LEU A 45 -3.71 6.74 11.54
CA LEU A 45 -4.22 7.57 10.46
C LEU A 45 -5.71 7.29 10.21
N GLY A 46 -6.14 6.03 10.21
CA GLY A 46 -7.54 5.62 10.13
C GLY A 46 -8.40 6.22 11.25
N SER A 47 -7.86 6.29 12.46
CA SER A 47 -8.54 6.87 13.63
C SER A 47 -8.81 8.37 13.52
N THR A 48 -8.19 9.06 12.57
CA THR A 48 -8.48 10.48 12.27
C THR A 48 -9.77 10.68 11.49
N PHE A 49 -10.26 9.64 10.81
CA PHE A 49 -11.38 9.72 9.86
C PHE A 49 -11.18 10.81 8.78
N ASN A 50 -9.94 11.13 8.46
CA ASN A 50 -9.58 12.25 7.58
C ASN A 50 -8.83 11.77 6.31
N PRO A 51 -9.54 11.49 5.21
CA PRO A 51 -8.93 11.10 3.94
C PRO A 51 -8.01 12.17 3.32
N ILE A 52 -8.25 13.46 3.61
CA ILE A 52 -7.39 14.54 3.11
C ILE A 52 -6.00 14.43 3.77
N LEU A 53 -5.94 14.19 5.07
CA LEU A 53 -4.69 13.98 5.79
C LEU A 53 -3.94 12.76 5.25
N ALA A 54 -4.66 11.68 4.90
CA ALA A 54 -4.06 10.50 4.28
C ALA A 54 -3.40 10.83 2.94
N TYR A 55 -4.06 11.65 2.11
CA TYR A 55 -3.48 12.13 0.85
C TYR A 55 -2.22 12.99 1.08
N GLU A 56 -2.29 13.95 2.00
CA GLU A 56 -1.18 14.86 2.29
C GLU A 56 0.04 14.10 2.83
N MET A 57 -0.16 13.20 3.80
CA MET A 57 0.90 12.34 4.34
C MET A 57 1.54 11.51 3.23
N THR A 58 0.72 10.86 2.41
CA THR A 58 1.22 9.99 1.34
C THR A 58 1.93 10.78 0.25
N SER A 59 1.46 12.00 -0.05
CA SER A 59 2.16 12.90 -0.98
C SER A 59 3.55 13.30 -0.48
N ALA A 60 3.71 13.51 0.82
CA ALA A 60 5.02 13.77 1.41
C ALA A 60 5.93 12.53 1.30
N ILE A 61 5.43 11.35 1.67
CA ILE A 61 6.15 10.07 1.53
C ILE A 61 6.59 9.85 0.08
N ALA A 62 5.69 10.02 -0.88
CA ALA A 62 5.97 9.77 -2.29
C ALA A 62 7.06 10.72 -2.85
N LYS A 63 7.10 11.97 -2.40
CA LYS A 63 8.19 12.91 -2.75
C LYS A 63 9.53 12.45 -2.22
N GLU A 64 9.59 11.97 -0.98
CA GLU A 64 10.82 11.42 -0.39
C GLU A 64 11.27 10.16 -1.15
N LEU A 65 10.35 9.24 -1.46
CA LEU A 65 10.64 8.03 -2.25
C LEU A 65 11.18 8.38 -3.64
N SER A 66 10.51 9.30 -4.34
CA SER A 66 10.95 9.75 -5.66
C SER A 66 12.35 10.34 -5.62
N ALA A 67 12.68 11.15 -4.60
CA ALA A 67 14.01 11.70 -4.40
C ALA A 67 15.08 10.62 -4.12
N GLN A 68 14.68 9.48 -3.58
CA GLN A 68 15.54 8.31 -3.35
C GLN A 68 15.67 7.39 -4.57
N GLY A 69 14.95 7.68 -5.66
CA GLY A 69 14.92 6.83 -6.86
C GLY A 69 14.02 5.59 -6.71
N ILE A 70 13.11 5.59 -5.75
CA ILE A 70 12.12 4.53 -5.57
C ILE A 70 10.95 4.81 -6.50
N THR A 71 10.58 3.82 -7.31
CA THR A 71 9.54 3.95 -8.32
C THR A 71 8.23 3.26 -7.94
N GLN A 72 8.26 2.36 -6.96
CA GLN A 72 7.10 1.63 -6.49
C GLN A 72 7.08 1.50 -4.97
N SER A 73 5.92 1.75 -4.37
CA SER A 73 5.64 1.48 -2.96
C SER A 73 4.72 0.27 -2.82
N LEU A 74 5.03 -0.64 -1.89
CA LEU A 74 4.17 -1.78 -1.54
C LEU A 74 3.04 -1.36 -0.58
N THR A 75 2.38 -0.24 -0.88
CA THR A 75 1.38 0.46 -0.07
C THR A 75 0.29 1.01 -0.99
N PRO A 76 -0.97 1.18 -0.52
CA PRO A 76 -1.49 0.98 0.84
C PRO A 76 -1.94 -0.45 1.14
N VAL A 77 -2.01 -0.78 2.46
CA VAL A 77 -2.76 -1.93 2.95
C VAL A 77 -4.22 -1.54 3.06
N ILE A 78 -5.07 -2.18 2.28
CA ILE A 78 -6.53 -1.95 2.28
C ILE A 78 -7.31 -3.18 2.73
N ASP A 79 -6.65 -4.02 3.53
CA ASP A 79 -7.29 -5.11 4.25
C ASP A 79 -8.27 -4.56 5.28
N VAL A 80 -9.41 -5.24 5.45
CA VAL A 80 -10.37 -4.97 6.51
C VAL A 80 -10.02 -5.85 7.72
N CYS A 81 -9.53 -5.24 8.80
CA CYS A 81 -9.04 -5.95 9.97
C CYS A 81 -10.17 -6.17 10.98
N ARG A 82 -10.71 -7.38 11.04
CA ARG A 82 -11.81 -7.74 11.96
C ARG A 82 -11.36 -8.68 13.08
N ASP A 83 -10.20 -9.29 12.98
CA ASP A 83 -9.60 -10.10 14.04
C ASP A 83 -8.37 -9.39 14.62
N LEU A 84 -8.54 -8.82 15.79
CA LEU A 84 -7.49 -8.03 16.46
C LEU A 84 -6.32 -8.87 16.98
N ARG A 85 -6.39 -10.19 16.89
CA ARG A 85 -5.28 -11.08 17.20
C ARG A 85 -4.24 -11.12 16.08
N TRP A 86 -4.61 -10.68 14.87
CA TRP A 86 -3.67 -10.62 13.76
C TRP A 86 -2.58 -9.57 14.00
N GLY A 87 -1.33 -9.98 13.89
CA GLY A 87 -0.16 -9.15 14.25
C GLY A 87 0.10 -7.96 13.31
N ARG A 88 -0.69 -7.80 12.23
CA ARG A 88 -0.55 -6.70 11.24
C ARG A 88 -1.73 -5.72 11.25
N VAL A 89 -2.52 -5.72 12.30
CA VAL A 89 -3.66 -4.79 12.45
C VAL A 89 -3.21 -3.32 12.37
N GLU A 90 -2.02 -3.00 12.84
CA GLU A 90 -1.47 -1.65 12.80
C GLU A 90 -1.27 -1.09 11.38
N GLU A 91 -1.11 -1.98 10.40
CA GLU A 91 -0.96 -1.61 8.99
C GLU A 91 -2.28 -1.23 8.31
N CYS A 92 -3.42 -1.50 8.96
CA CYS A 92 -4.76 -1.33 8.41
C CYS A 92 -5.42 -0.04 8.92
N PHE A 93 -6.37 0.50 8.13
CA PHE A 93 -7.15 1.67 8.56
C PHE A 93 -8.30 1.35 9.51
N GLY A 94 -8.59 0.07 9.77
CA GLY A 94 -9.63 -0.39 10.69
C GLY A 94 -10.50 -1.51 10.14
N GLU A 95 -11.68 -1.67 10.74
CA GLU A 95 -12.62 -2.77 10.46
C GLU A 95 -13.79 -2.38 9.53
N ASP A 96 -13.95 -1.10 9.23
CA ASP A 96 -15.02 -0.59 8.36
C ASP A 96 -14.57 -0.51 6.91
N PRO A 97 -15.17 -1.28 5.98
CA PRO A 97 -14.79 -1.26 4.58
C PRO A 97 -15.00 0.09 3.88
N PHE A 98 -15.92 0.93 4.35
CA PHE A 98 -16.10 2.26 3.80
C PHE A 98 -14.93 3.17 4.16
N LEU A 99 -14.56 3.24 5.44
CA LEU A 99 -13.39 4.01 5.89
C LEU A 99 -12.12 3.55 5.19
N VAL A 100 -11.85 2.24 5.20
CA VAL A 100 -10.68 1.65 4.51
C VAL A 100 -10.64 2.04 3.04
N SER A 101 -11.80 2.03 2.36
CA SER A 101 -11.90 2.44 0.96
C SER A 101 -11.54 3.91 0.76
N ARG A 102 -12.08 4.81 1.60
CA ARG A 102 -11.81 6.26 1.48
C ARG A 102 -10.35 6.60 1.74
N MET A 103 -9.77 6.00 2.78
CA MET A 103 -8.36 6.17 3.11
C MET A 103 -7.47 5.60 2.00
N GLY A 104 -7.78 4.41 1.50
CA GLY A 104 -7.06 3.76 0.41
C GLY A 104 -7.08 4.55 -0.89
N VAL A 105 -8.23 5.10 -1.30
CA VAL A 105 -8.35 5.98 -2.48
C VAL A 105 -7.44 7.20 -2.34
N SER A 106 -7.43 7.82 -1.15
CA SER A 106 -6.63 9.01 -0.88
C SER A 106 -5.13 8.72 -0.92
N GLN A 107 -4.69 7.61 -0.31
CA GLN A 107 -3.29 7.21 -0.37
C GLN A 107 -2.82 6.86 -1.79
N VAL A 108 -3.63 6.11 -2.53
CA VAL A 108 -3.30 5.78 -3.93
C VAL A 108 -3.10 7.05 -4.75
N ARG A 109 -3.99 8.03 -4.61
CA ARG A 109 -3.86 9.33 -5.29
C ARG A 109 -2.60 10.08 -4.88
N GLY A 110 -2.28 10.11 -3.57
CA GLY A 110 -1.07 10.74 -3.06
C GLY A 110 0.21 10.18 -3.70
N TYR A 111 0.29 8.87 -3.92
CA TYR A 111 1.40 8.23 -4.63
C TYR A 111 1.40 8.59 -6.13
N LEU A 112 0.27 8.43 -6.82
CA LEU A 112 0.16 8.65 -8.27
C LEU A 112 0.48 10.09 -8.67
N ASP A 113 -0.02 11.06 -7.92
CA ASP A 113 0.21 12.49 -8.18
C ASP A 113 1.69 12.88 -8.02
N ASN A 114 2.48 12.05 -7.32
CA ASN A 114 3.92 12.23 -7.15
C ASN A 114 4.75 11.16 -7.88
N GLN A 115 4.18 10.51 -8.89
CA GLN A 115 4.84 9.58 -9.82
C GLN A 115 5.47 8.35 -9.16
N VAL A 116 4.95 7.89 -8.03
CA VAL A 116 5.30 6.62 -7.41
C VAL A 116 4.17 5.63 -7.65
N SER A 117 4.50 4.43 -8.11
CA SER A 117 3.52 3.36 -8.33
C SER A 117 3.01 2.80 -6.99
N PRO A 118 1.72 2.97 -6.63
CA PRO A 118 1.17 2.28 -5.48
C PRO A 118 0.85 0.82 -5.81
N MET A 119 1.06 -0.08 -4.84
CA MET A 119 0.62 -1.47 -4.89
C MET A 119 -0.35 -1.73 -3.75
N ILE A 120 -1.65 -1.76 -4.04
CA ILE A 120 -2.66 -2.09 -3.04
C ILE A 120 -2.56 -3.56 -2.63
N LYS A 121 -2.73 -3.83 -1.33
CA LYS A 121 -2.54 -5.18 -0.78
C LYS A 121 -3.47 -5.45 0.42
N HIS A 122 -3.72 -6.71 0.76
CA HIS A 122 -3.34 -7.98 0.12
C HIS A 122 -4.61 -8.61 -0.46
N PHE A 123 -4.69 -8.76 -1.76
CA PHE A 123 -5.89 -9.26 -2.43
C PHE A 123 -6.06 -10.76 -2.19
N GLY A 124 -7.09 -11.26 -1.52
CA GLY A 124 -8.15 -10.56 -0.79
C GLY A 124 -8.47 -11.32 0.50
N ALA A 125 -9.09 -10.63 1.45
CA ALA A 125 -9.44 -11.13 2.78
C ALA A 125 -8.27 -11.51 3.69
N HIS A 126 -7.04 -11.11 3.38
CA HIS A 126 -5.83 -11.44 4.13
C HIS A 126 -5.85 -10.94 5.58
N GLY A 127 -6.56 -9.86 5.86
CA GLY A 127 -6.67 -9.23 7.19
C GLY A 127 -7.56 -9.97 8.19
N THR A 128 -8.06 -11.17 7.86
CA THR A 128 -8.90 -11.97 8.75
C THR A 128 -8.49 -13.45 8.76
N PRO A 129 -7.20 -13.76 9.03
CA PRO A 129 -6.73 -15.14 9.05
C PRO A 129 -7.27 -15.90 10.25
N GLN A 130 -7.47 -17.20 10.10
CA GLN A 130 -7.96 -18.07 11.19
C GLN A 130 -7.07 -17.97 12.42
N GLY A 131 -7.69 -17.74 13.57
CA GLY A 131 -6.98 -17.61 14.85
C GLY A 131 -6.08 -16.37 14.97
N GLY A 132 -6.14 -15.44 14.01
CA GLY A 132 -5.23 -14.30 13.95
C GLY A 132 -3.81 -14.66 13.51
N LEU A 133 -3.58 -15.89 13.08
CA LEU A 133 -2.25 -16.37 12.67
C LEU A 133 -1.92 -15.87 11.27
N ASN A 134 -0.88 -15.06 11.15
CA ASN A 134 -0.47 -14.52 9.85
C ASN A 134 -0.23 -15.66 8.83
N LEU A 135 -0.76 -15.50 7.62
CA LEU A 135 -0.72 -16.48 6.52
C LEU A 135 -1.60 -17.73 6.72
N ALA A 136 -2.36 -17.82 7.81
CA ALA A 136 -3.35 -18.88 7.95
C ALA A 136 -4.49 -18.71 6.94
N SER A 137 -5.18 -19.80 6.65
CA SER A 137 -6.36 -19.79 5.77
C SER A 137 -7.43 -18.83 6.26
N VAL A 138 -8.17 -18.27 5.32
CA VAL A 138 -9.35 -17.45 5.60
C VAL A 138 -10.59 -18.28 5.35
N SER A 139 -11.53 -18.29 6.29
CA SER A 139 -12.82 -18.93 6.16
C SER A 139 -13.92 -17.86 6.18
N CYS A 140 -14.44 -17.54 5.01
CA CYS A 140 -15.58 -16.63 4.87
C CYS A 140 -16.50 -17.08 3.74
N GLY A 141 -17.79 -16.76 3.85
CA GLY A 141 -18.76 -17.02 2.80
C GLY A 141 -18.58 -16.04 1.62
N GLN A 142 -19.05 -16.45 0.43
CA GLN A 142 -18.96 -15.62 -0.78
C GLN A 142 -19.56 -14.23 -0.60
N ARG A 143 -20.70 -14.13 0.08
CA ARG A 143 -21.34 -12.82 0.33
C ARG A 143 -20.45 -11.93 1.19
N GLU A 144 -19.88 -12.45 2.25
CA GLU A 144 -18.96 -11.71 3.12
C GLU A 144 -17.71 -11.27 2.37
N LEU A 145 -17.12 -12.20 1.60
CA LEU A 145 -15.95 -11.91 0.76
C LEU A 145 -16.22 -10.70 -0.16
N LEU A 146 -17.34 -10.72 -0.89
CA LEU A 146 -17.66 -9.69 -1.87
C LEU A 146 -18.09 -8.36 -1.23
N SER A 147 -18.87 -8.40 -0.12
CA SER A 147 -19.45 -7.19 0.46
C SER A 147 -18.55 -6.48 1.47
N ILE A 148 -17.54 -7.15 2.02
CA ILE A 148 -16.65 -6.61 3.03
C ILE A 148 -15.23 -6.53 2.49
N TYR A 149 -14.59 -7.67 2.25
CA TYR A 149 -13.16 -7.72 1.97
C TYR A 149 -12.79 -7.23 0.56
N LEU A 150 -13.49 -7.70 -0.47
CA LEU A 150 -13.23 -7.27 -1.84
C LEU A 150 -13.84 -5.90 -2.17
N LYS A 151 -14.74 -5.41 -1.34
CA LYS A 151 -15.36 -4.09 -1.55
C LYS A 151 -14.35 -2.95 -1.51
N THR A 152 -13.34 -3.05 -0.65
CA THR A 152 -12.26 -2.06 -0.57
C THR A 152 -11.45 -2.04 -1.86
N PHE A 153 -11.07 -3.20 -2.39
CA PHE A 153 -10.34 -3.33 -3.65
C PHE A 153 -11.16 -2.82 -4.83
N GLU A 154 -12.43 -3.21 -4.93
CA GLU A 154 -13.34 -2.72 -5.97
C GLU A 154 -13.37 -1.19 -6.00
N THR A 155 -13.58 -0.58 -4.84
CA THR A 155 -13.69 0.87 -4.72
C THR A 155 -12.38 1.57 -5.10
N VAL A 156 -11.25 1.12 -4.55
CA VAL A 156 -9.95 1.75 -4.81
C VAL A 156 -9.53 1.59 -6.27
N VAL A 157 -9.75 0.42 -6.87
CA VAL A 157 -9.44 0.20 -8.29
C VAL A 157 -10.29 1.09 -9.19
N LYS A 158 -11.60 1.20 -8.93
CA LYS A 158 -12.49 2.02 -9.75
C LYS A 158 -12.22 3.51 -9.64
N GLU A 159 -11.94 4.00 -8.43
CA GLU A 159 -11.85 5.44 -8.16
C GLU A 159 -10.45 6.03 -8.25
N ALA A 160 -9.41 5.24 -7.93
CA ALA A 160 -8.03 5.72 -7.89
C ALA A 160 -7.10 5.05 -8.91
N LYS A 161 -7.46 3.89 -9.46
CA LYS A 161 -6.72 3.17 -10.51
C LYS A 161 -5.25 2.93 -10.16
N PRO A 162 -4.95 2.22 -9.06
CA PRO A 162 -3.58 1.87 -8.69
C PRO A 162 -2.90 1.07 -9.82
N TRP A 163 -1.57 1.18 -9.92
CA TRP A 163 -0.85 0.49 -10.98
C TRP A 163 -0.54 -0.98 -10.68
N ALA A 164 -0.65 -1.38 -9.43
CA ALA A 164 -0.38 -2.76 -9.02
C ALA A 164 -1.31 -3.23 -7.89
N VAL A 165 -1.51 -4.53 -7.86
CA VAL A 165 -2.24 -5.24 -6.81
C VAL A 165 -1.39 -6.44 -6.38
N MET A 166 -1.16 -6.59 -5.08
CA MET A 166 -0.46 -7.76 -4.53
C MET A 166 -1.47 -8.85 -4.21
N SER A 167 -1.34 -9.98 -4.87
CA SER A 167 -2.07 -11.20 -4.52
C SER A 167 -1.54 -11.79 -3.21
N SER A 168 -2.41 -12.46 -2.49
CA SER A 168 -2.06 -13.06 -1.21
C SER A 168 -2.65 -14.46 -1.08
#